data_9ecd302cc10ea91a94af91e8fc708fe5
#
_entry.id   9ecd302cc10ea91a94af91e8fc708fe5
#
_cell.length_a   1.000
_cell.length_b   1.000
_cell.length_c   1.000
_cell.angle_alpha   90.00
_cell.angle_beta   90.00
_cell.angle_gamma   90.00
#
_symmetry.space_group_name_H-M   'P 1'
#
loop_
_entity.id
_entity.type
_entity.pdbx_description
1 polymer ?
#
loop_
_entity_poly.entity_id
_entity_poly.type
_entity_poly.pdbx_seq_one_letter_code
_entity_poly.pdbx_strand_id
1 'polypeptide(L)'
;LDAKACAKIFEAKERPEFDPLIVHVSGEKMLRTIADIPEQIEATLSTLINEFWPGALTFILPKKEIVPDIVTSGLDTVAVRRSKNPIFAEIINTFELPIAAPSANRFGSISPTSANAVQSELSGKVPLIIDGGACSEGVESTIIKIESVAGRKKPSSQILRPGPVTPE
;
A
#
# COMPACT_ATOMS: atom_id res chain seq x y z
N LEU A 1 6.73 1.33 11.19
CA LEU A 1 7.23 2.22 10.13
C LEU A 1 8.43 3.02 10.66
N ASP A 2 9.62 2.63 10.25
CA ASP A 2 10.88 3.31 10.63
C ASP A 2 11.32 4.23 9.49
N ALA A 3 11.52 5.53 9.77
CA ALA A 3 11.87 6.53 8.75
C ALA A 3 13.22 6.24 8.07
N LYS A 4 14.21 5.73 8.84
CA LYS A 4 15.55 5.39 8.29
C LYS A 4 15.46 4.17 7.36
N ALA A 5 14.63 3.18 7.70
CA ALA A 5 14.38 2.03 6.84
C ALA A 5 13.64 2.45 5.56
N CYS A 6 12.66 3.37 5.65
CA CYS A 6 11.96 3.90 4.49
C CYS A 6 12.90 4.69 3.57
N ALA A 7 13.83 5.49 4.10
CA ALA A 7 14.81 6.21 3.30
C ALA A 7 15.66 5.26 2.42
N LYS A 8 16.02 4.08 2.92
CA LYS A 8 16.74 3.05 2.13
C LYS A 8 15.94 2.52 0.95
N ILE A 9 14.59 2.55 1.02
CA ILE A 9 13.73 2.16 -0.11
C ILE A 9 13.89 3.16 -1.25
N PHE A 10 13.85 4.46 -0.95
CA PHE A 10 14.04 5.52 -1.94
C PHE A 10 15.43 5.45 -2.58
N GLU A 11 16.47 5.25 -1.76
CA GLU A 11 17.84 5.08 -2.23
C GLU A 11 18.00 3.86 -3.16
N ALA A 12 17.57 2.67 -2.71
CA ALA A 12 17.70 1.42 -3.47
C ALA A 12 16.97 1.46 -4.82
N LYS A 13 15.83 2.15 -4.87
CA LYS A 13 14.99 2.27 -6.08
C LYS A 13 15.34 3.48 -6.94
N GLU A 14 16.23 4.37 -6.49
CA GLU A 14 16.42 5.69 -7.13
C GLU A 14 15.10 6.45 -7.27
N ARG A 15 14.21 6.29 -6.25
CA ARG A 15 12.85 6.84 -6.25
C ARG A 15 12.86 8.26 -5.68
N PRO A 16 12.18 9.22 -6.31
CA PRO A 16 12.05 10.56 -5.73
C PRO A 16 11.15 10.54 -4.50
N GLU A 17 11.49 11.35 -3.49
CA GLU A 17 10.77 11.40 -2.19
C GLU A 17 9.34 11.95 -2.30
N PHE A 18 8.99 12.60 -3.40
CA PHE A 18 7.62 13.08 -3.63
C PHE A 18 6.62 11.98 -4.03
N ASP A 19 7.06 10.74 -4.25
CA ASP A 19 6.19 9.62 -4.64
C ASP A 19 5.94 8.70 -3.44
N PRO A 20 4.75 8.79 -2.77
CA PRO A 20 4.49 8.12 -1.50
C PRO A 20 4.53 6.59 -1.59
N LEU A 21 4.73 5.95 -0.44
CA LEU A 21 4.75 4.50 -0.30
C LEU A 21 3.37 3.97 0.11
N ILE A 22 3.06 2.75 -0.35
CA ILE A 22 1.90 2.01 0.15
C ILE A 22 2.31 1.26 1.43
N VAL A 23 1.50 1.40 2.48
CA VAL A 23 1.67 0.67 3.75
C VAL A 23 0.81 -0.58 3.72
N HIS A 24 1.43 -1.72 3.98
CA HIS A 24 0.76 -3.02 4.05
C HIS A 24 0.45 -3.38 5.50
N VAL A 25 -0.77 -3.87 5.72
CA VAL A 25 -1.29 -4.25 7.05
C VAL A 25 -1.80 -5.69 7.04
N SER A 26 -1.86 -6.32 8.23
CA SER A 26 -2.42 -7.67 8.39
C SER A 26 -3.95 -7.70 8.39
N GLY A 27 -4.60 -6.56 8.63
CA GLY A 27 -6.05 -6.42 8.68
C GLY A 27 -6.49 -5.10 9.27
N GLU A 28 -7.80 -4.99 9.52
CA GLU A 28 -8.44 -3.74 9.97
C GLU A 28 -7.93 -3.25 11.33
N LYS A 29 -7.63 -4.16 12.26
CA LYS A 29 -7.05 -3.79 13.57
C LYS A 29 -5.72 -3.03 13.39
N MET A 30 -4.84 -3.52 12.53
CA MET A 30 -3.57 -2.85 12.24
C MET A 30 -3.77 -1.58 11.41
N LEU A 31 -4.71 -1.55 10.46
CA LEU A 31 -5.10 -0.34 9.72
C LEU A 31 -5.41 0.82 10.69
N ARG A 32 -6.23 0.57 11.72
CA ARG A 32 -6.64 1.57 12.72
C ARG A 32 -5.50 2.07 13.61
N THR A 33 -4.34 1.42 13.59
CA THR A 33 -3.15 1.94 14.30
C THR A 33 -2.44 3.05 13.53
N ILE A 34 -2.62 3.15 12.21
CA ILE A 34 -1.90 4.06 11.32
C ILE A 34 -2.79 5.07 10.58
N ALA A 35 -4.10 4.83 10.55
CA ALA A 35 -5.06 5.71 9.88
C ALA A 35 -6.22 6.07 10.81
N ASP A 36 -6.69 7.31 10.67
CA ASP A 36 -7.95 7.75 11.24
C ASP A 36 -9.07 7.46 10.24
N ILE A 37 -10.16 6.88 10.77
CA ILE A 37 -11.31 6.52 9.93
C ILE A 37 -12.48 7.38 10.37
N PRO A 38 -12.85 8.40 9.57
CA PRO A 38 -14.03 9.21 9.86
C PRO A 38 -15.30 8.38 9.88
N GLU A 39 -16.17 8.61 10.85
CA GLU A 39 -17.43 7.88 11.01
C GLU A 39 -18.26 7.84 9.73
N GLN A 40 -18.24 8.93 8.96
CA GLN A 40 -19.01 9.09 7.73
C GLN A 40 -18.59 8.13 6.61
N ILE A 41 -17.36 7.63 6.63
CA ILE A 41 -16.84 6.68 5.62
C ILE A 41 -16.78 5.24 6.14
N GLU A 42 -16.95 5.03 7.43
CA GLU A 42 -16.77 3.75 8.14
C GLU A 42 -17.52 2.59 7.47
N ALA A 43 -18.82 2.74 7.26
CA ALA A 43 -19.65 1.69 6.67
C ALA A 43 -19.22 1.34 5.24
N THR A 44 -18.88 2.34 4.43
CA THR A 44 -18.41 2.13 3.05
C THR A 44 -17.03 1.46 3.04
N LEU A 45 -16.12 1.93 3.88
CA LEU A 45 -14.78 1.34 4.02
C LEU A 45 -14.87 -0.13 4.44
N SER A 46 -15.66 -0.45 5.47
CA SER A 46 -15.86 -1.83 5.95
C SER A 46 -16.44 -2.74 4.88
N THR A 47 -17.41 -2.25 4.09
CA THR A 47 -17.97 -3.01 2.96
C THR A 47 -16.88 -3.35 1.93
N LEU A 48 -16.08 -2.37 1.54
CA LEU A 48 -15.01 -2.56 0.56
C LEU A 48 -13.86 -3.43 1.09
N ILE A 49 -13.53 -3.32 2.37
CA ILE A 49 -12.55 -4.20 3.03
C ILE A 49 -13.02 -5.65 2.97
N ASN A 50 -14.27 -5.92 3.34
CA ASN A 50 -14.83 -7.28 3.35
C ASN A 50 -14.88 -7.91 1.95
N GLU A 51 -15.12 -7.10 0.92
CA GLU A 51 -15.22 -7.56 -0.47
C GLU A 51 -13.84 -7.77 -1.12
N PHE A 52 -12.90 -6.85 -0.89
CA PHE A 52 -11.68 -6.77 -1.69
C PHE A 52 -10.38 -7.06 -0.93
N TRP A 53 -10.40 -7.23 0.40
CA TRP A 53 -9.22 -7.56 1.19
C TRP A 53 -9.27 -8.99 1.76
N PRO A 54 -8.15 -9.73 1.67
CA PRO A 54 -6.87 -9.39 1.07
C PRO A 54 -6.92 -9.35 -0.46
N GLY A 55 -6.32 -8.30 -1.07
CA GLY A 55 -6.42 -8.16 -2.52
C GLY A 55 -5.73 -6.94 -3.11
N ALA A 56 -6.16 -6.60 -4.33
CA ALA A 56 -5.56 -5.55 -5.15
C ALA A 56 -6.25 -4.18 -4.98
N LEU A 57 -6.83 -3.89 -3.81
CA LEU A 57 -7.42 -2.59 -3.49
C LEU A 57 -6.61 -1.87 -2.42
N THR A 58 -6.24 -0.63 -2.71
CA THR A 58 -5.53 0.30 -1.81
C THR A 58 -6.44 1.47 -1.47
N PHE A 59 -6.53 1.80 -0.18
CA PHE A 59 -7.29 2.94 0.32
C PHE A 59 -6.38 4.11 0.65
N ILE A 60 -6.80 5.32 0.31
CA ILE A 60 -6.21 6.56 0.81
C ILE A 60 -7.06 7.03 1.98
N LEU A 61 -6.44 7.13 3.16
CA LEU A 61 -7.09 7.49 4.42
C LEU A 61 -6.29 8.57 5.15
N PRO A 62 -6.90 9.40 6.00
CA PRO A 62 -6.18 10.29 6.88
C PRO A 62 -5.14 9.53 7.73
N LYS A 63 -3.90 9.99 7.75
CA LYS A 63 -2.84 9.32 8.51
C LYS A 63 -2.87 9.74 9.98
N LYS A 64 -2.42 8.84 10.86
CA LYS A 64 -2.03 9.18 12.23
C LYS A 64 -0.59 9.67 12.30
N GLU A 65 -0.26 10.44 13.33
CA GLU A 65 1.08 10.99 13.55
C GLU A 65 2.20 9.94 13.64
N ILE A 66 1.86 8.69 13.98
CA ILE A 66 2.81 7.57 14.00
C ILE A 66 3.37 7.23 12.61
N VAL A 67 2.71 7.67 11.53
CA VAL A 67 3.17 7.45 10.15
C VAL A 67 4.14 8.58 9.77
N PRO A 68 5.45 8.26 9.57
CA PRO A 68 6.44 9.26 9.22
C PRO A 68 6.15 9.96 7.88
N ASP A 69 6.46 11.23 7.76
CA ASP A 69 6.22 12.04 6.55
C ASP A 69 6.92 11.48 5.31
N ILE A 70 8.08 10.85 5.46
CA ILE A 70 8.78 10.19 4.35
C ILE A 70 7.95 9.08 3.70
N VAL A 71 7.04 8.43 4.43
CA VAL A 71 6.14 7.39 3.88
C VAL A 71 5.07 7.99 3.00
N THR A 72 4.60 9.18 3.36
CA THR A 72 3.45 9.86 2.72
C THR A 72 3.88 11.03 1.84
N SER A 73 5.19 11.27 1.67
CA SER A 73 5.71 12.44 0.97
C SER A 73 5.18 13.77 1.54
N GLY A 74 5.00 13.82 2.87
CA GLY A 74 4.46 14.99 3.57
C GLY A 74 2.94 15.17 3.47
N LEU A 75 2.22 14.24 2.84
CA LEU A 75 0.75 14.31 2.77
C LEU A 75 0.10 13.92 4.10
N ASP A 76 -1.07 14.49 4.38
CA ASP A 76 -1.89 14.17 5.56
C ASP A 76 -2.66 12.83 5.42
N THR A 77 -2.39 12.09 4.35
CA THR A 77 -3.03 10.81 4.07
C THR A 77 -2.01 9.71 3.87
N VAL A 78 -2.41 8.48 4.15
CA VAL A 78 -1.62 7.27 3.94
C VAL A 78 -2.34 6.31 3.01
N ALA A 79 -1.58 5.71 2.07
CA ALA A 79 -2.06 4.63 1.20
C ALA A 79 -1.92 3.30 1.95
N VAL A 80 -3.02 2.55 2.12
CA VAL A 80 -3.02 1.30 2.89
C VAL A 80 -3.63 0.15 2.08
N ARG A 81 -2.98 -1.02 2.15
CA ARG A 81 -3.41 -2.24 1.47
C ARG A 81 -3.19 -3.48 2.34
N ARG A 82 -4.02 -4.52 2.16
CA ARG A 82 -3.77 -5.87 2.65
C ARG A 82 -3.46 -6.78 1.47
N SER A 83 -2.21 -7.26 1.38
CA SER A 83 -1.78 -8.15 0.30
C SER A 83 -2.41 -9.55 0.42
N LYS A 84 -2.73 -10.17 -0.72
CA LYS A 84 -3.17 -11.57 -0.79
C LYS A 84 -1.99 -12.58 -0.87
N ASN A 85 -0.75 -12.11 -1.05
CA ASN A 85 0.42 -12.99 -1.10
C ASN A 85 0.65 -13.64 0.28
N PRO A 86 0.62 -14.98 0.39
CA PRO A 86 0.65 -15.66 1.69
C PRO A 86 1.98 -15.46 2.43
N ILE A 87 3.11 -15.44 1.73
CA ILE A 87 4.43 -15.23 2.33
C ILE A 87 4.54 -13.82 2.90
N PHE A 88 4.09 -12.81 2.14
CA PHE A 88 4.11 -11.43 2.62
C PHE A 88 3.13 -11.21 3.78
N ALA A 89 1.97 -11.86 3.75
CA ALA A 89 1.01 -11.83 4.85
C ALA A 89 1.61 -12.45 6.13
N GLU A 90 2.33 -13.57 6.01
CA GLU A 90 3.01 -14.22 7.13
C GLU A 90 4.11 -13.32 7.72
N ILE A 91 4.90 -12.66 6.88
CA ILE A 91 5.91 -11.68 7.33
C ILE A 91 5.27 -10.58 8.16
N ILE A 92 4.16 -9.96 7.67
CA ILE A 92 3.47 -8.90 8.40
C ILE A 92 2.89 -9.40 9.72
N ASN A 93 2.30 -10.60 9.71
CA ASN A 93 1.71 -11.21 10.91
C ASN A 93 2.79 -11.52 11.96
N THR A 94 3.96 -12.04 11.54
CA THR A 94 5.08 -12.36 12.44
C THR A 94 5.73 -11.09 12.99
N PHE A 95 5.84 -10.06 12.19
CA PHE A 95 6.39 -8.77 12.60
C PHE A 95 5.45 -7.98 13.52
N GLU A 96 4.14 -8.23 13.41
CA GLU A 96 3.08 -7.49 14.10
C GLU A 96 3.11 -5.97 13.89
N LEU A 97 3.78 -5.52 12.83
CA LEU A 97 3.95 -4.10 12.47
C LEU A 97 3.58 -3.86 11.00
N PRO A 98 3.03 -2.68 10.67
CA PRO A 98 2.77 -2.29 9.29
C PRO A 98 4.08 -2.09 8.52
N ILE A 99 4.12 -2.51 7.26
CA ILE A 99 5.30 -2.48 6.40
C ILE A 99 5.05 -1.57 5.19
N ALA A 100 5.85 -0.51 5.04
CA ALA A 100 5.86 0.30 3.82
C ALA A 100 6.64 -0.44 2.72
N ALA A 101 5.99 -0.71 1.59
CA ALA A 101 6.62 -1.40 0.47
C ALA A 101 6.02 -0.95 -0.88
N PRO A 102 6.81 -0.36 -1.77
CA PRO A 102 6.44 -0.14 -3.16
C PRO A 102 6.68 -1.41 -4.00
N SER A 103 6.40 -1.36 -5.32
CA SER A 103 6.81 -2.40 -6.26
C SER A 103 8.34 -2.59 -6.24
N ALA A 104 8.82 -3.83 -6.50
CA ALA A 104 10.22 -4.20 -6.36
C ALA A 104 11.06 -3.97 -7.63
N ASN A 105 10.92 -2.80 -8.26
CA ASN A 105 11.64 -2.35 -9.45
C ASN A 105 12.38 -1.03 -9.18
N ARG A 106 13.28 -0.62 -10.07
CA ARG A 106 13.78 0.75 -10.12
C ARG A 106 12.63 1.70 -10.47
N PHE A 107 12.69 2.92 -9.96
CA PHE A 107 11.68 3.93 -10.28
C PHE A 107 11.57 4.16 -11.79
N GLY A 108 10.34 4.22 -12.31
CA GLY A 108 10.07 4.41 -13.73
C GLY A 108 10.14 3.13 -14.59
N SER A 109 10.62 2.01 -14.03
CA SER A 109 10.58 0.70 -14.71
C SER A 109 9.22 0.01 -14.51
N ILE A 110 8.96 -1.03 -15.33
CA ILE A 110 7.77 -1.87 -15.21
C ILE A 110 7.85 -2.70 -13.92
N SER A 111 6.73 -2.81 -13.19
CA SER A 111 6.66 -3.63 -11.98
C SER A 111 6.99 -5.09 -12.27
N PRO A 112 7.96 -5.71 -11.55
CA PRO A 112 8.39 -7.07 -11.80
C PRO A 112 7.30 -8.07 -11.38
N THR A 113 7.20 -9.17 -12.12
CA THR A 113 6.23 -10.25 -11.84
C THR A 113 6.89 -11.53 -11.32
N SER A 114 8.22 -11.54 -11.17
CA SER A 114 8.99 -12.69 -10.69
C SER A 114 10.23 -12.25 -9.90
N ALA A 115 10.76 -13.14 -9.06
CA ALA A 115 12.00 -12.89 -8.32
C ALA A 115 13.20 -12.66 -9.24
N ASN A 116 13.27 -13.34 -10.39
CA ASN A 116 14.34 -13.13 -11.37
C ASN A 116 14.31 -11.71 -11.96
N ALA A 117 13.12 -11.15 -12.22
CA ALA A 117 13.00 -9.76 -12.68
C ALA A 117 13.44 -8.77 -11.59
N VAL A 118 13.07 -9.00 -10.32
CA VAL A 118 13.58 -8.23 -9.17
C VAL A 118 15.11 -8.31 -9.07
N GLN A 119 15.68 -9.51 -9.19
CA GLN A 119 17.11 -9.74 -9.16
C GLN A 119 17.84 -8.94 -10.25
N SER A 120 17.28 -8.88 -11.46
CA SER A 120 17.87 -8.13 -12.57
C SER A 120 17.93 -6.63 -12.32
N GLU A 121 16.92 -6.07 -11.63
CA GLU A 121 16.81 -4.63 -11.40
C GLU A 121 17.46 -4.14 -10.10
N LEU A 122 17.37 -4.94 -9.03
CA LEU A 122 17.80 -4.54 -7.69
C LEU A 122 19.00 -5.32 -7.14
N SER A 123 19.68 -6.12 -7.99
CA SER A 123 20.91 -6.82 -7.59
C SER A 123 21.95 -5.84 -7.05
N GLY A 124 22.53 -6.18 -5.89
CA GLY A 124 23.51 -5.34 -5.19
C GLY A 124 22.91 -4.12 -4.45
N LYS A 125 21.62 -3.80 -4.65
CA LYS A 125 20.93 -2.69 -3.98
C LYS A 125 20.08 -3.16 -2.78
N VAL A 126 19.66 -4.42 -2.78
CA VAL A 126 18.94 -5.05 -1.68
C VAL A 126 19.69 -6.29 -1.18
N PRO A 127 19.73 -6.53 0.14
CA PRO A 127 20.47 -7.64 0.72
C PRO A 127 19.79 -9.01 0.55
N LEU A 128 18.47 -9.01 0.31
CA LEU A 128 17.68 -10.24 0.27
C LEU A 128 16.48 -10.06 -0.69
N ILE A 129 16.20 -11.10 -1.46
CA ILE A 129 14.97 -11.25 -2.25
C ILE A 129 14.27 -12.52 -1.78
N ILE A 130 13.01 -12.39 -1.36
CA ILE A 130 12.17 -13.53 -0.99
C ILE A 130 11.32 -13.88 -2.20
N ASP A 131 11.51 -15.08 -2.74
CA ASP A 131 10.71 -15.56 -3.87
C ASP A 131 9.36 -16.06 -3.39
N GLY A 132 8.32 -15.29 -3.64
CA GLY A 132 6.93 -15.62 -3.36
C GLY A 132 6.17 -16.21 -4.56
N GLY A 133 6.89 -16.63 -5.61
CA GLY A 133 6.31 -17.07 -6.87
C GLY A 133 5.94 -15.90 -7.81
N ALA A 134 5.41 -16.26 -8.98
CA ALA A 134 4.98 -15.27 -9.97
C ALA A 134 3.74 -14.49 -9.52
N CYS A 135 3.69 -13.20 -9.88
CA CYS A 135 2.52 -12.37 -9.60
C CYS A 135 1.32 -12.83 -10.45
N SER A 136 0.16 -12.95 -9.82
CA SER A 136 -1.08 -13.38 -10.49
C SER A 136 -1.69 -12.28 -11.38
N GLU A 137 -1.60 -11.01 -10.94
CA GLU A 137 -2.26 -9.89 -11.61
C GLU A 137 -1.38 -9.19 -12.64
N GLY A 138 -0.07 -9.10 -12.38
CA GLY A 138 0.90 -8.43 -13.27
C GLY A 138 0.72 -6.92 -13.39
N VAL A 139 -0.26 -6.34 -12.68
CA VAL A 139 -0.56 -4.91 -12.64
C VAL A 139 -0.67 -4.42 -11.20
N GLU A 140 -0.54 -3.11 -11.01
CA GLU A 140 -0.60 -2.51 -9.69
C GLU A 140 -2.03 -2.43 -9.14
N SER A 141 -2.15 -2.30 -7.81
CA SER A 141 -3.46 -2.22 -7.13
C SER A 141 -4.25 -1.00 -7.59
N THR A 142 -5.57 -1.14 -7.64
CA THR A 142 -6.49 0.00 -7.72
C THR A 142 -6.33 0.85 -6.48
N ILE A 143 -6.18 2.17 -6.64
CA ILE A 143 -6.12 3.10 -5.51
C ILE A 143 -7.41 3.93 -5.50
N ILE A 144 -8.10 3.92 -4.37
CA ILE A 144 -9.30 4.73 -4.17
C ILE A 144 -9.17 5.65 -2.95
N LYS A 145 -9.79 6.80 -3.06
CA LYS A 145 -10.03 7.72 -1.95
C LYS A 145 -11.52 7.73 -1.64
N ILE A 146 -11.87 7.61 -0.36
CA ILE A 146 -13.24 7.69 0.12
C ILE A 146 -13.36 8.98 0.91
N GLU A 147 -14.29 9.86 0.52
CA GLU A 147 -14.48 11.16 1.14
C GLU A 147 -15.93 11.38 1.54
N SER A 148 -16.10 11.98 2.70
CA SER A 148 -17.39 12.55 3.10
C SER A 148 -17.66 13.83 2.28
N VAL A 149 -18.84 13.91 1.67
CA VAL A 149 -19.22 15.09 0.89
C VAL A 149 -20.34 15.83 1.63
N ALA A 150 -20.10 17.12 1.91
CA ALA A 150 -21.09 17.97 2.58
C ALA A 150 -22.43 17.93 1.85
N GLY A 151 -23.52 17.71 2.60
CA GLY A 151 -24.90 17.63 2.06
C GLY A 151 -25.25 16.29 1.42
N ARG A 152 -24.36 15.30 1.36
CA ARG A 152 -24.67 13.94 0.89
C ARG A 152 -24.73 12.95 2.06
N LYS A 153 -25.72 12.04 2.02
CA LYS A 153 -25.85 10.95 3.02
C LYS A 153 -24.84 9.81 2.81
N LYS A 154 -24.33 9.65 1.58
CA LYS A 154 -23.34 8.62 1.24
C LYS A 154 -22.01 9.29 0.89
N PRO A 155 -20.86 8.71 1.32
CA PRO A 155 -19.56 9.18 0.90
C PRO A 155 -19.36 9.01 -0.60
N SER A 156 -18.45 9.77 -1.16
CA SER A 156 -17.99 9.65 -2.55
C SER A 156 -16.73 8.81 -2.60
N SER A 157 -16.59 7.97 -3.61
CA SER A 157 -15.36 7.24 -3.89
C SER A 157 -14.75 7.74 -5.19
N GLN A 158 -13.46 8.04 -5.17
CA GLN A 158 -12.69 8.46 -6.34
C GLN A 158 -11.57 7.47 -6.61
N ILE A 159 -11.48 6.96 -7.84
CA ILE A 159 -10.34 6.15 -8.29
C ILE A 159 -9.19 7.10 -8.64
N LEU A 160 -8.09 6.99 -7.90
CA LEU A 160 -6.86 7.77 -8.14
C LEU A 160 -5.90 7.02 -9.07
N ARG A 161 -5.93 5.70 -9.05
CA ARG A 161 -5.18 4.83 -9.96
C ARG A 161 -6.04 3.62 -10.34
N PRO A 162 -6.30 3.37 -11.63
CA PRO A 162 -6.97 2.16 -12.08
C PRO A 162 -6.07 0.93 -11.87
N GLY A 163 -6.68 -0.22 -11.61
CA GLY A 163 -6.03 -1.51 -11.41
C GLY A 163 -7.04 -2.64 -11.54
N PRO A 164 -6.79 -3.84 -10.95
CA PRO A 164 -7.66 -5.00 -11.13
C PRO A 164 -9.08 -4.86 -10.57
N VAL A 165 -9.28 -4.00 -9.58
CA VAL A 165 -10.62 -3.73 -9.05
C VAL A 165 -11.26 -2.60 -9.83
N THR A 166 -12.36 -2.91 -10.52
CA THR A 166 -13.12 -1.98 -11.39
C THR A 166 -14.39 -1.47 -10.69
N PRO A 167 -14.99 -0.38 -11.17
CA PRO A 167 -16.19 0.22 -10.58
C PRO A 167 -17.51 -0.48 -11.00
N GLU A 168 -17.48 -1.67 -11.53
CA GLU A 168 -18.68 -2.44 -11.95
C GLU A 168 -19.46 -3.03 -10.81
#